data_f1999d55fe82a963285c4a2cbd5256d9
#
_entry.id   f1999d55fe82a963285c4a2cbd5256d9
#
_cell.length_a   1.000
_cell.length_b   1.000
_cell.length_c   1.000
_cell.angle_alpha   90.00
_cell.angle_beta   90.00
_cell.angle_gamma   90.00
#
_symmetry.space_group_name_H-M   'P 1'
#
loop_
_entity.id
_entity.type
_entity.pdbx_description
1 polymer ?
#
loop_
_entity_poly.entity_id
_entity_poly.type
_entity_poly.pdbx_seq_one_letter_code
_entity_poly.pdbx_strand_id
1 'polypeptide(L)'
;MLLARADLGVKIFIVNASTDAELKQAFSEAAQRGTDALLVHVDALFNDQGEYQIADLAAQYRLPTMMANDTFPGRGGLISYAADTRDLNRHAGVYIGRILRGEKPADLPVVQPSTFALRVNLKTAKALGLSIPEAFLLLADEVVE
;
A
#
# COMPACT_ATOMS: atom_id res chain seq x y z
N MET A 1 17.41 3.93 3.35
CA MET A 1 16.74 4.27 4.62
C MET A 1 16.63 3.02 5.48
N LEU A 2 17.65 2.74 6.29
CA LEU A 2 17.84 1.47 7.05
C LEU A 2 17.62 1.64 8.56
N LEU A 3 17.03 2.75 9.02
CA LEU A 3 16.95 3.12 10.43
C LEU A 3 15.83 2.43 11.23
N ALA A 4 14.77 1.95 10.59
CA ALA A 4 13.66 1.28 11.29
C ALA A 4 13.96 -0.18 11.72
N ARG A 5 15.10 -0.72 11.31
CA ARG A 5 15.43 -2.15 11.49
C ARG A 5 15.81 -2.54 12.92
N ALA A 6 16.44 -1.65 13.66
CA ALA A 6 16.98 -1.96 14.98
C ALA A 6 15.91 -1.92 16.08
N ASP A 7 14.96 -0.99 15.95
CA ASP A 7 13.97 -0.71 17.03
C ASP A 7 12.77 -1.66 17.01
N LEU A 8 12.47 -2.28 15.86
CA LEU A 8 11.31 -3.17 15.69
C LEU A 8 11.65 -4.66 15.79
N GLY A 9 12.93 -5.03 15.90
CA GLY A 9 13.35 -6.43 15.99
C GLY A 9 13.09 -7.26 14.71
N VAL A 10 12.81 -6.62 13.57
CA VAL A 10 12.51 -7.27 12.30
C VAL A 10 13.74 -7.35 11.40
N LYS A 11 13.88 -8.45 10.64
CA LYS A 11 14.87 -8.58 9.57
C LYS A 11 14.22 -8.14 8.25
N ILE A 12 14.84 -7.18 7.59
CA ILE A 12 14.38 -6.69 6.30
C ILE A 12 15.36 -7.14 5.23
N PHE A 13 14.86 -7.73 4.15
CA PHE A 13 15.59 -7.88 2.90
C PHE A 13 14.80 -7.25 1.76
N ILE A 14 15.49 -6.76 0.76
CA ILE A 14 14.90 -6.06 -0.37
C ILE A 14 14.99 -6.98 -1.58
N VAL A 15 13.88 -7.16 -2.26
CA VAL A 15 13.80 -7.73 -3.61
C VAL A 15 13.30 -6.66 -4.57
N ASN A 16 13.83 -6.67 -5.78
CA ASN A 16 13.45 -5.73 -6.82
C ASN A 16 12.71 -6.48 -7.93
N ALA A 17 11.74 -5.84 -8.53
CA ALA A 17 11.03 -6.34 -9.70
C ALA A 17 10.69 -5.16 -10.61
N SER A 18 11.02 -5.28 -11.89
CA SER A 18 10.77 -4.29 -12.94
C SER A 18 9.90 -4.87 -14.07
N THR A 19 9.53 -6.14 -13.96
CA THR A 19 8.68 -6.86 -14.90
C THR A 19 7.78 -7.84 -14.16
N ASP A 20 6.70 -8.30 -14.80
CA ASP A 20 5.79 -9.32 -14.24
C ASP A 20 6.51 -10.64 -13.92
N ALA A 21 7.50 -11.00 -14.72
CA ALA A 21 8.29 -12.21 -14.50
C ALA A 21 9.16 -12.07 -13.24
N GLU A 22 9.81 -10.92 -13.08
CA GLU A 22 10.60 -10.61 -11.89
C GLU A 22 9.73 -10.48 -10.63
N LEU A 23 8.51 -9.96 -10.77
CA LEU A 23 7.55 -9.90 -9.66
C LEU A 23 7.22 -11.31 -9.14
N LYS A 24 6.92 -12.25 -10.03
CA LYS A 24 6.69 -13.66 -9.67
C LYS A 24 7.91 -14.29 -9.01
N GLN A 25 9.10 -14.00 -9.53
CA GLN A 25 10.36 -14.47 -8.95
C GLN A 25 10.59 -13.88 -7.55
N ALA A 26 10.31 -12.57 -7.34
CA ALA A 26 10.43 -11.92 -6.05
C ALA A 26 9.53 -12.55 -4.98
N PHE A 27 8.27 -12.88 -5.32
CA PHE A 27 7.37 -13.61 -4.42
C PHE A 27 7.87 -15.02 -4.10
N SER A 28 8.37 -15.74 -5.11
CA SER A 28 8.96 -17.07 -4.91
C SER A 28 10.19 -17.00 -3.98
N GLU A 29 11.07 -16.03 -4.19
CA GLU A 29 12.24 -15.81 -3.36
C GLU A 29 11.85 -15.46 -1.90
N ALA A 30 10.87 -14.57 -1.73
CA ALA A 30 10.35 -14.21 -0.42
C ALA A 30 9.83 -15.44 0.34
N ALA A 31 9.03 -16.28 -0.33
CA ALA A 31 8.50 -17.51 0.25
C ALA A 31 9.62 -18.51 0.62
N GLN A 32 10.61 -18.72 -0.27
CA GLN A 32 11.74 -19.60 0.00
C GLN A 32 12.60 -19.14 1.18
N ARG A 33 12.68 -17.84 1.42
CA ARG A 33 13.39 -17.26 2.57
C ARG A 33 12.62 -17.34 3.88
N GLY A 34 11.38 -17.84 3.86
CA GLY A 34 10.51 -17.91 5.03
C GLY A 34 10.11 -16.52 5.53
N THR A 35 9.78 -15.63 4.61
CA THR A 35 9.32 -14.27 4.94
C THR A 35 7.94 -14.33 5.59
N ASP A 36 7.75 -13.58 6.67
CA ASP A 36 6.48 -13.53 7.40
C ASP A 36 5.48 -12.56 6.73
N ALA A 37 5.97 -11.48 6.10
CA ALA A 37 5.13 -10.49 5.44
C ALA A 37 5.90 -9.70 4.37
N LEU A 38 5.16 -9.10 3.44
CA LEU A 38 5.70 -8.23 2.41
C LEU A 38 5.20 -6.79 2.59
N LEU A 39 6.10 -5.84 2.38
CA LEU A 39 5.77 -4.44 2.16
C LEU A 39 6.11 -4.09 0.72
N VAL A 40 5.09 -3.77 -0.07
CA VAL A 40 5.25 -3.36 -1.46
C VAL A 40 5.23 -1.84 -1.53
N HIS A 41 6.30 -1.26 -2.08
CA HIS A 41 6.38 0.17 -2.33
C HIS A 41 5.55 0.55 -3.55
N VAL A 42 4.99 1.77 -3.56
CA VAL A 42 4.26 2.30 -4.72
C VAL A 42 5.22 2.52 -5.89
N ASP A 43 4.87 1.94 -7.03
CA ASP A 43 5.54 2.12 -8.31
C ASP A 43 4.51 2.09 -9.43
N ALA A 44 4.81 2.69 -10.58
CA ALA A 44 3.91 2.70 -11.73
C ALA A 44 3.58 1.29 -12.24
N LEU A 45 4.53 0.35 -12.15
CA LEU A 45 4.34 -1.06 -12.50
C LEU A 45 3.28 -1.75 -11.63
N PHE A 46 3.15 -1.31 -10.37
CA PHE A 46 2.29 -1.94 -9.37
C PHE A 46 0.93 -1.26 -9.22
N ASN A 47 0.62 -0.27 -10.06
CA ASN A 47 -0.69 0.38 -10.07
C ASN A 47 -1.69 -0.42 -10.92
N ASP A 48 -2.96 -0.25 -10.64
CA ASP A 48 -4.10 -0.86 -11.35
C ASP A 48 -3.97 -2.39 -11.51
N GLN A 49 -3.57 -2.87 -12.67
CA GLN A 49 -3.41 -4.31 -12.95
C GLN A 49 -2.34 -4.95 -12.07
N GLY A 50 -1.29 -4.21 -11.76
CA GLY A 50 -0.22 -4.68 -10.87
C GLY A 50 -0.71 -4.99 -9.46
N GLU A 51 -1.67 -4.22 -8.92
CA GLU A 51 -2.23 -4.50 -7.59
C GLU A 51 -2.99 -5.83 -7.55
N TYR A 52 -3.79 -6.16 -8.59
CA TYR A 52 -4.45 -7.46 -8.69
C TYR A 52 -3.43 -8.59 -8.76
N GLN A 53 -2.38 -8.43 -9.56
CA GLN A 53 -1.33 -9.43 -9.67
C GLN A 53 -0.58 -9.63 -8.34
N ILE A 54 -0.30 -8.56 -7.62
CA ILE A 54 0.32 -8.63 -6.29
C ILE A 54 -0.61 -9.34 -5.31
N ALA A 55 -1.91 -9.03 -5.31
CA ALA A 55 -2.90 -9.67 -4.45
C ALA A 55 -3.01 -11.18 -4.74
N ASP A 56 -3.03 -11.56 -6.02
CA ASP A 56 -3.08 -12.97 -6.45
C ASP A 56 -1.81 -13.73 -6.03
N LEU A 57 -0.64 -13.14 -6.23
CA LEU A 57 0.64 -13.74 -5.79
C LEU A 57 0.71 -13.83 -4.26
N ALA A 58 0.27 -12.80 -3.54
CA ALA A 58 0.20 -12.82 -2.09
C ALA A 58 -0.69 -13.97 -1.58
N ALA A 59 -1.84 -14.17 -2.20
CA ALA A 59 -2.73 -15.28 -1.89
C ALA A 59 -2.10 -16.64 -2.24
N GLN A 60 -1.48 -16.77 -3.42
CA GLN A 60 -0.83 -17.99 -3.88
C GLN A 60 0.30 -18.44 -2.93
N TYR A 61 1.14 -17.50 -2.51
CA TYR A 61 2.26 -17.78 -1.62
C TYR A 61 1.91 -17.67 -0.13
N ARG A 62 0.66 -17.34 0.19
CA ARG A 62 0.17 -17.11 1.57
C ARG A 62 1.00 -16.08 2.33
N LEU A 63 1.43 -15.03 1.66
CA LEU A 63 2.24 -13.96 2.23
C LEU A 63 1.36 -12.75 2.58
N PRO A 64 1.20 -12.42 3.86
CA PRO A 64 0.56 -11.17 4.27
C PRO A 64 1.26 -10.00 3.58
N THR A 65 0.50 -9.17 2.87
CA THR A 65 1.09 -8.10 2.06
C THR A 65 0.42 -6.78 2.37
N MET A 66 1.24 -5.77 2.64
CA MET A 66 0.85 -4.38 2.78
C MET A 66 1.36 -3.58 1.59
N MET A 67 0.55 -2.64 1.11
CA MET A 67 0.93 -1.72 0.05
C MET A 67 0.54 -0.28 0.42
N ALA A 68 1.37 0.70 0.03
CA ALA A 68 1.08 2.11 0.26
C ALA A 68 0.15 2.69 -0.85
N ASN A 69 -0.87 1.91 -1.24
CA ASN A 69 -1.90 2.34 -2.18
C ASN A 69 -3.28 2.03 -1.60
N ASP A 70 -4.14 3.04 -1.51
CA ASP A 70 -5.43 2.98 -0.81
C ASP A 70 -6.45 2.04 -1.47
N THR A 71 -6.29 1.71 -2.75
CA THR A 71 -7.16 0.80 -3.50
C THR A 71 -6.83 -0.69 -3.28
N PHE A 72 -5.63 -1.00 -2.77
CA PHE A 72 -5.13 -2.37 -2.67
C PHE A 72 -6.04 -3.35 -1.90
N PRO A 73 -6.62 -3.03 -0.73
CA PRO A 73 -7.53 -3.94 -0.03
C PRO A 73 -8.80 -4.24 -0.83
N GLY A 74 -9.34 -3.27 -1.54
CA GLY A 74 -10.50 -3.45 -2.43
C GLY A 74 -10.21 -4.36 -3.63
N ARG A 75 -8.94 -4.57 -3.98
CA ARG A 75 -8.46 -5.44 -5.06
C ARG A 75 -7.97 -6.81 -4.57
N GLY A 76 -8.28 -7.16 -3.33
CA GLY A 76 -7.91 -8.45 -2.74
C GLY A 76 -6.64 -8.43 -1.89
N GLY A 77 -5.95 -7.30 -1.78
CA GLY A 77 -4.83 -7.12 -0.88
C GLY A 77 -5.24 -7.16 0.60
N LEU A 78 -4.29 -7.32 1.50
CA LEU A 78 -4.59 -7.44 2.92
C LEU A 78 -4.74 -6.10 3.62
N ILE A 79 -3.73 -5.24 3.53
CA ILE A 79 -3.65 -3.97 4.25
C ILE A 79 -3.11 -2.89 3.31
N SER A 80 -3.63 -1.67 3.46
CA SER A 80 -2.98 -0.47 2.96
C SER A 80 -2.88 0.61 4.03
N TYR A 81 -1.78 1.36 3.99
CA TYR A 81 -1.64 2.61 4.71
C TYR A 81 -1.05 3.62 3.74
N ALA A 82 -1.87 4.58 3.32
CA ALA A 82 -1.56 5.50 2.24
C ALA A 82 -2.16 6.88 2.50
N ALA A 83 -1.66 7.88 1.79
CA ALA A 83 -2.31 9.18 1.75
C ALA A 83 -3.74 9.02 1.21
N ASP A 84 -4.71 9.70 1.83
CA ASP A 84 -6.10 9.65 1.40
C ASP A 84 -6.25 10.33 0.03
N THR A 85 -6.56 9.53 -0.99
CA THR A 85 -6.70 9.99 -2.37
C THR A 85 -7.84 11.00 -2.53
N ARG A 86 -8.90 10.92 -1.72
CA ARG A 86 -10.01 11.89 -1.76
C ARG A 86 -9.52 13.27 -1.31
N ASP A 87 -8.72 13.32 -0.25
CA ASP A 87 -8.14 14.57 0.24
C ASP A 87 -7.13 15.16 -0.75
N LEU A 88 -6.28 14.33 -1.35
CA LEU A 88 -5.38 14.74 -2.42
C LEU A 88 -6.12 15.35 -3.61
N ASN A 89 -7.18 14.70 -4.09
CA ASN A 89 -7.99 15.18 -5.20
C ASN A 89 -8.72 16.49 -4.85
N ARG A 90 -9.19 16.63 -3.62
CA ARG A 90 -9.79 17.89 -3.13
C ARG A 90 -8.76 19.03 -3.18
N HIS A 91 -7.55 18.81 -2.70
CA HIS A 91 -6.47 19.80 -2.76
C HIS A 91 -6.11 20.15 -4.20
N ALA A 92 -6.00 19.15 -5.09
CA ALA A 92 -5.77 19.38 -6.51
C ALA A 92 -6.86 20.26 -7.13
N GLY A 93 -8.15 19.98 -6.81
CA GLY A 93 -9.28 20.81 -7.25
C GLY A 93 -9.21 22.26 -6.76
N VAL A 94 -8.80 22.48 -5.50
CA VAL A 94 -8.58 23.83 -4.95
C VAL A 94 -7.49 24.55 -5.75
N TYR A 95 -6.36 23.88 -6.05
CA TYR A 95 -5.26 24.50 -6.82
C TYR A 95 -5.65 24.81 -8.25
N ILE A 96 -6.36 23.91 -8.91
CA ILE A 96 -6.91 24.15 -10.25
C ILE A 96 -7.81 25.40 -10.23
N GLY A 97 -8.71 25.51 -9.23
CA GLY A 97 -9.57 26.67 -9.09
C GLY A 97 -8.84 28.00 -8.87
N ARG A 98 -7.70 27.99 -8.14
CA ARG A 98 -6.84 29.16 -7.95
C ARG A 98 -6.12 29.56 -9.25
N ILE A 99 -5.57 28.58 -9.97
CA ILE A 99 -4.90 28.80 -11.26
C ILE A 99 -5.89 29.39 -12.29
N LEU A 100 -7.09 28.83 -12.37
CA LEU A 100 -8.13 29.35 -13.28
C LEU A 100 -8.58 30.77 -12.94
N ARG A 101 -8.39 31.22 -11.70
CA ARG A 101 -8.62 32.63 -11.29
C ARG A 101 -7.43 33.54 -11.50
N GLY A 102 -6.33 33.04 -12.09
CA GLY A 102 -5.17 33.82 -12.48
C GLY A 102 -3.98 33.72 -11.54
N GLU A 103 -4.02 32.89 -10.48
CA GLU A 103 -2.84 32.65 -9.66
C GLU A 103 -1.80 31.85 -10.47
N LYS A 104 -0.53 32.21 -10.31
CA LYS A 104 0.55 31.50 -11.00
C LYS A 104 0.88 30.22 -10.26
N PRO A 105 1.08 29.08 -10.95
CA PRO A 105 1.50 27.84 -10.30
C PRO A 105 2.77 27.96 -9.45
N ALA A 106 3.70 28.83 -9.85
CA ALA A 106 4.95 29.08 -9.12
C ALA A 106 4.74 29.74 -7.75
N ASP A 107 3.62 30.44 -7.55
CA ASP A 107 3.28 31.13 -6.31
C ASP A 107 2.47 30.21 -5.34
N LEU A 108 2.08 29.02 -5.80
CA LEU A 108 1.34 28.07 -4.99
C LEU A 108 2.32 27.28 -4.08
N PRO A 109 2.00 27.15 -2.77
CA PRO A 109 2.85 26.38 -1.88
C PRO A 109 2.85 24.89 -2.23
N VAL A 110 3.97 24.23 -2.03
CA VAL A 110 4.01 22.74 -2.07
C VAL A 110 3.36 22.22 -0.79
N VAL A 111 2.29 21.45 -0.94
CA VAL A 111 1.57 20.82 0.18
C VAL A 111 1.84 19.33 0.17
N GLN A 112 2.28 18.81 1.32
CA GLN A 112 2.38 17.37 1.54
C GLN A 112 1.04 16.82 2.04
N PRO A 113 0.71 15.57 1.73
CA PRO A 113 -0.45 14.89 2.33
C PRO A 113 -0.33 14.93 3.86
N SER A 114 -1.41 15.32 4.52
CA SER A 114 -1.53 15.30 5.98
C SER A 114 -2.51 14.24 6.49
N THR A 115 -3.38 13.75 5.61
CA THR A 115 -4.38 12.73 5.90
C THR A 115 -3.94 11.41 5.30
N PHE A 116 -3.82 10.39 6.16
CA PHE A 116 -3.51 9.02 5.77
C PHE A 116 -4.65 8.13 6.20
N ALA A 117 -4.91 7.08 5.44
CA ALA A 117 -5.95 6.11 5.71
C ALA A 117 -5.37 4.70 5.85
N LEU A 118 -5.75 4.02 6.93
CA LEU A 118 -5.52 2.60 7.16
C LEU A 118 -6.73 1.81 6.69
N ARG A 119 -6.54 0.90 5.73
CA ARG A 119 -7.60 0.02 5.25
C ARG A 119 -7.20 -1.43 5.41
N VAL A 120 -8.14 -2.28 5.81
CA VAL A 120 -7.91 -3.69 6.11
C VAL A 120 -8.97 -4.54 5.41
N ASN A 121 -8.56 -5.63 4.76
CA ASN A 121 -9.46 -6.59 4.13
C ASN A 121 -9.58 -7.86 4.99
N LEU A 122 -10.72 -8.04 5.64
CA LEU A 122 -10.99 -9.21 6.51
C LEU A 122 -11.21 -10.50 5.72
N LYS A 123 -11.72 -10.44 4.48
CA LYS A 123 -11.79 -11.64 3.62
C LYS A 123 -10.40 -12.19 3.34
N THR A 124 -9.47 -11.31 2.98
CA THR A 124 -8.09 -11.69 2.71
C THR A 124 -7.39 -12.16 3.99
N ALA A 125 -7.61 -11.49 5.12
CA ALA A 125 -7.10 -11.95 6.42
C ALA A 125 -7.56 -13.36 6.73
N LYS A 126 -8.87 -13.64 6.59
CA LYS A 126 -9.46 -14.97 6.81
C LYS A 126 -8.87 -16.01 5.84
N ALA A 127 -8.72 -15.69 4.57
CA ALA A 127 -8.14 -16.59 3.56
C ALA A 127 -6.68 -16.96 3.89
N LEU A 128 -5.92 -16.00 4.46
CA LEU A 128 -4.55 -16.22 4.92
C LEU A 128 -4.47 -16.91 6.30
N GLY A 129 -5.60 -17.13 6.97
CA GLY A 129 -5.65 -17.71 8.33
C GLY A 129 -5.21 -16.72 9.42
N LEU A 130 -5.29 -15.43 9.16
CA LEU A 130 -4.90 -14.38 10.10
C LEU A 130 -6.10 -13.93 10.93
N SER A 131 -5.88 -13.75 12.22
CA SER A 131 -6.80 -13.09 13.12
C SER A 131 -6.30 -11.67 13.36
N ILE A 132 -7.05 -10.68 12.91
CA ILE A 132 -6.72 -9.27 13.14
C ILE A 132 -7.32 -8.85 14.49
N PRO A 133 -6.50 -8.37 15.45
CA PRO A 133 -7.02 -7.94 16.74
C PRO A 133 -8.03 -6.79 16.62
N GLU A 134 -9.08 -6.83 17.43
CA GLU A 134 -10.10 -5.77 17.43
C GLU A 134 -9.49 -4.38 17.70
N ALA A 135 -8.53 -4.29 18.60
CA ALA A 135 -7.82 -3.06 18.88
C ALA A 135 -7.10 -2.47 17.64
N PHE A 136 -6.66 -3.32 16.70
CA PHE A 136 -6.07 -2.88 15.43
C PHE A 136 -7.16 -2.43 14.46
N LEU A 137 -8.30 -3.15 14.40
CA LEU A 137 -9.43 -2.77 13.54
C LEU A 137 -10.06 -1.44 13.93
N LEU A 138 -10.03 -1.08 15.21
CA LEU A 138 -10.48 0.24 15.69
C LEU A 138 -9.62 1.41 15.18
N LEU A 139 -8.41 1.13 14.71
CA LEU A 139 -7.52 2.12 14.09
C LEU A 139 -7.76 2.24 12.58
N ALA A 140 -8.50 1.30 11.98
CA ALA A 140 -8.75 1.29 10.55
C ALA A 140 -9.83 2.31 10.18
N ASP A 141 -9.56 3.10 9.15
CA ASP A 141 -10.52 4.05 8.57
C ASP A 141 -11.56 3.32 7.69
N GLU A 142 -11.18 2.14 7.17
CA GLU A 142 -12.06 1.32 6.34
C GLU A 142 -11.73 -0.17 6.53
N VAL A 143 -12.77 -0.98 6.69
CA VAL A 143 -12.69 -2.44 6.77
C VAL A 143 -13.50 -3.03 5.62
N VAL A 144 -12.84 -3.82 4.76
CA VAL A 144 -13.45 -4.54 3.64
C VAL A 144 -13.84 -5.95 4.13
N GLU A 145 -15.14 -6.27 4.00
CA GLU A 145 -15.73 -7.56 4.41
C GLU A 145 -16.15 -8.41 3.20
#